data_01299e92887b1d60295965bb41fcce9e
#
_entry.id   01299e92887b1d60295965bb41fcce9e
#
_cell.length_a   1.000
_cell.length_b   1.000
_cell.length_c   1.000
_cell.angle_alpha   90.00
_cell.angle_beta   90.00
_cell.angle_gamma   90.00
#
_symmetry.space_group_name_H-M   'P 1'
#
loop_
_entity.id
_entity.type
_entity.pdbx_description
1 polymer ?
#
loop_
_entity_poly.entity_id
_entity_poly.type
_entity_poly.pdbx_seq_one_letter_code
_entity_poly.pdbx_strand_id
1 'polypeptide(L)'
;KVKREHAEALNWHEAEYIGYVKDGEVTLKYSTDDYPILMRECRTEDNKVFYKIYEPLNPEKQWRFSYTPEGVKPKNFINGLRELQELFGKLNAQADDEEDAPAREQKIDEVIICSGERDALCCRSMGYQPIWFNSETYQVTEEDINLLFRYAKVIYNIPDIDSTGVKKGTELALRHIDVYTIWLPEWLSTFRDNRGKPRKDLRDWQEMRRDINDFRDLLKMALPAKFWTETVNEKSGKKEITISAVRLYYFLQLNGFRTLRDINAANTRYIQVTNNVVKQIKAKDVRRFVREWSEERCLNENVRNLIVNSMKFSETSLENLKEVELDFSNFTHNTQLFFFPNNNVEVTPKEI
;
A
#
# COMPACT_ATOMS: atom_id res chain seq x y z
N LYS A 1 -8.46 19.82 -2.18
CA LYS A 1 -9.70 19.65 -1.39
C LYS A 1 -10.67 18.79 -2.18
N VAL A 2 -11.22 17.75 -1.56
CA VAL A 2 -12.26 16.91 -2.19
C VAL A 2 -13.49 17.78 -2.48
N LYS A 3 -14.04 17.70 -3.71
CA LYS A 3 -15.24 18.33 -4.17
C LYS A 3 -16.25 17.28 -4.62
N ARG A 4 -17.50 17.68 -4.85
CA ARG A 4 -18.59 16.81 -5.32
C ARG A 4 -18.22 16.09 -6.62
N GLU A 5 -17.65 16.78 -7.58
CA GLU A 5 -17.19 16.23 -8.88
C GLU A 5 -16.22 15.03 -8.73
N HIS A 6 -15.37 15.03 -7.67
CA HIS A 6 -14.45 13.92 -7.40
C HIS A 6 -15.17 12.68 -6.86
N ALA A 7 -16.25 12.89 -6.10
CA ALA A 7 -17.08 11.80 -5.60
C ALA A 7 -17.92 11.20 -6.75
N GLU A 8 -18.53 12.05 -7.57
CA GLU A 8 -19.29 11.63 -8.77
C GLU A 8 -18.41 10.87 -9.76
N ALA A 9 -17.13 11.26 -9.93
CA ALA A 9 -16.16 10.54 -10.76
C ALA A 9 -15.80 9.14 -10.24
N LEU A 10 -16.18 8.80 -9.01
CA LEU A 10 -16.09 7.47 -8.40
C LEU A 10 -17.48 6.86 -8.17
N ASN A 11 -18.49 7.35 -8.90
CA ASN A 11 -19.90 6.91 -8.86
C ASN A 11 -20.58 7.05 -7.49
N TRP A 12 -20.13 8.03 -6.67
CA TRP A 12 -20.80 8.42 -5.44
C TRP A 12 -21.83 9.50 -5.72
N HIS A 13 -23.07 9.27 -5.28
CA HIS A 13 -24.19 10.18 -5.40
C HIS A 13 -24.91 10.32 -4.06
N GLU A 14 -25.63 11.38 -3.89
CA GLU A 14 -26.60 11.53 -2.81
C GLU A 14 -27.86 10.73 -3.17
N ALA A 15 -28.31 9.87 -2.26
CA ALA A 15 -29.55 9.15 -2.42
C ALA A 15 -30.71 10.01 -1.86
N GLU A 16 -31.81 10.09 -2.56
CA GLU A 16 -33.01 10.77 -2.07
C GLU A 16 -33.62 10.01 -0.88
N TYR A 17 -33.68 8.68 -1.03
CA TYR A 17 -34.11 7.77 0.03
C TYR A 17 -33.57 6.36 -0.17
N ILE A 18 -33.63 5.56 0.88
CA ILE A 18 -33.40 4.10 0.81
C ILE A 18 -34.64 3.38 1.34
N GLY A 19 -34.96 2.25 0.72
CA GLY A 19 -36.04 1.37 1.17
C GLY A 19 -35.49 0.05 1.71
N TYR A 20 -36.02 -0.41 2.82
CA TYR A 20 -35.71 -1.74 3.36
C TYR A 20 -36.97 -2.43 3.85
N VAL A 21 -36.98 -3.75 3.78
CA VAL A 21 -38.10 -4.56 4.25
C VAL A 21 -37.85 -4.90 5.72
N LYS A 22 -38.80 -4.53 6.57
CA LYS A 22 -38.85 -4.89 7.97
C LYS A 22 -40.20 -5.50 8.30
N ASP A 23 -40.20 -6.71 8.85
CA ASP A 23 -41.43 -7.44 9.24
C ASP A 23 -42.47 -7.58 8.09
N GLY A 24 -42.00 -7.66 6.84
CA GLY A 24 -42.82 -7.75 5.63
C GLY A 24 -43.33 -6.41 5.07
N GLU A 25 -43.05 -5.31 5.75
CA GLU A 25 -43.40 -3.95 5.32
C GLU A 25 -42.18 -3.22 4.75
N VAL A 26 -42.44 -2.41 3.70
CA VAL A 26 -41.40 -1.53 3.13
C VAL A 26 -41.31 -0.25 3.94
N THR A 27 -40.16 -0.05 4.58
CA THR A 27 -39.87 1.21 5.29
C THR A 27 -38.96 2.07 4.42
N LEU A 28 -39.31 3.35 4.26
CA LEU A 28 -38.49 4.32 3.55
C LEU A 28 -37.76 5.22 4.55
N LYS A 29 -36.48 5.45 4.29
CA LYS A 29 -35.64 6.39 5.03
C LYS A 29 -35.11 7.44 4.07
N TYR A 30 -35.46 8.68 4.31
CA TYR A 30 -35.11 9.80 3.44
C TYR A 30 -33.78 10.43 3.85
N SER A 31 -33.01 10.85 2.84
CA SER A 31 -31.83 11.69 3.04
C SER A 31 -32.30 13.12 3.37
N THR A 32 -31.58 13.76 4.28
CA THR A 32 -31.81 15.16 4.65
C THR A 32 -30.46 15.83 4.91
N ASP A 33 -30.43 17.18 4.97
CA ASP A 33 -29.19 17.91 5.31
C ASP A 33 -28.60 17.46 6.65
N ASP A 34 -29.46 17.12 7.63
CA ASP A 34 -29.06 16.65 8.95
C ASP A 34 -28.76 15.14 8.98
N TYR A 35 -29.20 14.39 7.99
CA TYR A 35 -28.96 12.95 7.88
C TYR A 35 -28.73 12.55 6.41
N PRO A 36 -27.56 12.86 5.84
CA PRO A 36 -27.26 12.54 4.46
C PRO A 36 -27.09 11.03 4.26
N ILE A 37 -27.63 10.52 3.16
CA ILE A 37 -27.46 9.17 2.68
C ILE A 37 -26.72 9.21 1.35
N LEU A 38 -25.58 8.55 1.28
CA LEU A 38 -24.76 8.48 0.07
C LEU A 38 -24.83 7.08 -0.52
N MET A 39 -24.85 7.03 -1.84
CA MET A 39 -24.92 5.78 -2.60
C MET A 39 -23.79 5.75 -3.63
N ARG A 40 -23.14 4.61 -3.75
CA ARG A 40 -22.19 4.35 -4.82
C ARG A 40 -22.69 3.21 -5.70
N GLU A 41 -22.82 3.48 -7.00
CA GLU A 41 -23.06 2.43 -7.97
C GLU A 41 -21.79 1.65 -8.23
N CYS A 42 -21.89 0.33 -8.14
CA CYS A 42 -20.82 -0.61 -8.43
C CYS A 42 -21.33 -1.63 -9.46
N ARG A 43 -20.42 -2.08 -10.34
CA ARG A 43 -20.73 -3.15 -11.30
C ARG A 43 -19.69 -4.23 -11.21
N THR A 44 -20.17 -5.46 -11.26
CA THR A 44 -19.31 -6.65 -11.33
C THR A 44 -18.79 -6.84 -12.76
N GLU A 45 -17.84 -7.75 -12.95
CA GLU A 45 -17.30 -8.09 -14.28
C GLU A 45 -18.38 -8.67 -15.22
N ASP A 46 -19.34 -9.39 -14.67
CA ASP A 46 -20.53 -9.90 -15.40
C ASP A 46 -21.66 -8.86 -15.51
N ASN A 47 -21.34 -7.61 -15.30
CA ASN A 47 -22.21 -6.44 -15.49
C ASN A 47 -23.43 -6.35 -14.55
N LYS A 48 -23.44 -7.11 -13.46
CA LYS A 48 -24.46 -6.96 -12.43
C LYS A 48 -24.23 -5.71 -11.61
N VAL A 49 -25.29 -4.95 -11.36
CA VAL A 49 -25.23 -3.72 -10.58
C VAL A 49 -25.54 -4.02 -9.12
N PHE A 50 -24.75 -3.43 -8.25
CA PHE A 50 -25.05 -3.34 -6.83
C PHE A 50 -24.67 -1.95 -6.29
N TYR A 51 -25.28 -1.59 -5.18
CA TYR A 51 -25.06 -0.29 -4.58
C TYR A 51 -24.43 -0.46 -3.19
N LYS A 52 -23.42 0.35 -2.91
CA LYS A 52 -22.93 0.56 -1.57
C LYS A 52 -23.64 1.78 -1.00
N ILE A 53 -24.35 1.59 0.09
CA ILE A 53 -25.02 2.67 0.82
C ILE A 53 -24.16 3.10 1.98
N TYR A 54 -24.04 4.41 2.19
CA TYR A 54 -23.29 4.98 3.30
C TYR A 54 -24.13 6.00 4.06
N GLU A 55 -24.37 5.71 5.33
CA GLU A 55 -25.07 6.56 6.28
C GLU A 55 -24.05 7.09 7.31
N PRO A 56 -23.36 8.22 7.05
CA PRO A 56 -22.25 8.70 7.89
C PRO A 56 -22.66 8.99 9.33
N LEU A 57 -23.90 9.40 9.54
CA LEU A 57 -24.44 9.79 10.86
C LEU A 57 -25.24 8.67 11.54
N ASN A 58 -25.26 7.46 11.00
CA ASN A 58 -25.88 6.34 11.67
C ASN A 58 -25.18 6.11 13.03
N PRO A 59 -25.91 6.14 14.16
CA PRO A 59 -25.34 5.97 15.49
C PRO A 59 -24.67 4.61 15.66
N GLU A 60 -25.23 3.58 15.04
CA GLU A 60 -24.68 2.23 15.04
C GLU A 60 -23.63 2.08 13.95
N LYS A 61 -22.36 2.10 14.34
CA LYS A 61 -21.22 2.08 13.41
C LYS A 61 -21.25 0.90 12.43
N GLN A 62 -21.74 -0.25 12.87
CA GLN A 62 -21.87 -1.47 12.07
C GLN A 62 -22.84 -1.31 10.89
N TRP A 63 -23.84 -0.43 11.01
CA TRP A 63 -24.86 -0.17 9.98
C TRP A 63 -24.58 1.06 9.12
N ARG A 64 -23.41 1.68 9.29
CA ARG A 64 -23.03 2.82 8.45
C ARG A 64 -22.83 2.47 6.99
N PHE A 65 -22.51 1.21 6.72
CA PHE A 65 -22.36 0.70 5.36
C PHE A 65 -23.23 -0.52 5.15
N SER A 66 -24.00 -0.51 4.07
CA SER A 66 -24.78 -1.65 3.60
C SER A 66 -24.60 -1.84 2.08
N TYR A 67 -25.04 -2.98 1.57
CA TYR A 67 -24.98 -3.30 0.15
C TYR A 67 -26.31 -3.84 -0.31
N THR A 68 -26.77 -3.40 -1.50
CA THR A 68 -28.03 -3.83 -2.08
C THR A 68 -27.89 -4.01 -3.61
N PRO A 69 -28.48 -5.04 -4.25
CA PRO A 69 -29.17 -6.16 -3.63
C PRO A 69 -28.23 -7.07 -2.84
N GLU A 70 -28.78 -7.76 -1.85
CA GLU A 70 -28.01 -8.71 -1.05
C GLU A 70 -27.49 -9.87 -1.92
N GLY A 71 -26.26 -10.32 -1.64
CA GLY A 71 -25.61 -11.43 -2.35
C GLY A 71 -25.01 -11.10 -3.72
N VAL A 72 -25.19 -9.89 -4.24
CA VAL A 72 -24.64 -9.50 -5.56
C VAL A 72 -23.18 -9.04 -5.46
N LYS A 73 -22.77 -8.40 -4.36
CA LYS A 73 -21.40 -7.96 -4.18
C LYS A 73 -20.40 -9.12 -4.10
N PRO A 74 -19.39 -9.21 -4.99
CA PRO A 74 -18.36 -10.25 -4.90
C PRO A 74 -17.47 -10.06 -3.66
N LYS A 75 -16.94 -11.18 -3.16
CA LYS A 75 -15.93 -11.13 -2.07
C LYS A 75 -14.65 -10.39 -2.50
N ASN A 76 -14.25 -10.57 -3.74
CA ASN A 76 -12.99 -10.05 -4.32
C ASN A 76 -13.24 -8.84 -5.23
N PHE A 77 -14.13 -7.94 -4.83
CA PHE A 77 -14.42 -6.76 -5.64
C PHE A 77 -13.30 -5.73 -5.55
N ILE A 78 -12.78 -5.34 -6.71
CA ILE A 78 -11.76 -4.29 -6.85
C ILE A 78 -12.49 -2.98 -7.14
N ASN A 79 -12.51 -2.09 -6.17
CA ASN A 79 -13.10 -0.76 -6.33
C ASN A 79 -12.20 0.12 -7.19
N GLY A 80 -12.78 0.95 -8.07
CA GLY A 80 -12.06 1.80 -8.99
C GLY A 80 -11.61 1.12 -10.28
N LEU A 81 -11.75 -0.21 -10.39
CA LEU A 81 -11.32 -0.95 -11.58
C LEU A 81 -12.11 -0.57 -12.83
N ARG A 82 -13.42 -0.39 -12.70
CA ARG A 82 -14.26 0.02 -13.82
C ARG A 82 -13.88 1.41 -14.32
N GLU A 83 -13.72 2.34 -13.41
CA GLU A 83 -13.29 3.72 -13.71
C GLU A 83 -11.92 3.72 -14.39
N LEU A 84 -11.01 2.81 -13.99
CA LEU A 84 -9.74 2.59 -14.65
C LEU A 84 -9.89 2.07 -16.08
N GLN A 85 -10.77 1.07 -16.29
CA GLN A 85 -11.07 0.48 -17.60
C GLN A 85 -11.72 1.50 -18.55
N GLU A 86 -12.65 2.30 -18.05
CA GLU A 86 -13.28 3.38 -18.83
C GLU A 86 -12.28 4.46 -19.24
N LEU A 87 -11.36 4.83 -18.32
CA LEU A 87 -10.28 5.77 -18.62
C LEU A 87 -9.33 5.23 -19.67
N PHE A 88 -8.94 3.96 -19.55
CA PHE A 88 -8.10 3.25 -20.52
C PHE A 88 -8.78 3.16 -21.89
N GLY A 89 -10.08 2.83 -21.96
CA GLY A 89 -10.84 2.81 -23.19
C GLY A 89 -10.89 4.17 -23.88
N LYS A 90 -11.13 5.24 -23.12
CA LYS A 90 -11.13 6.62 -23.66
C LYS A 90 -9.77 7.03 -24.22
N LEU A 91 -8.68 6.66 -23.53
CA LEU A 91 -7.32 6.96 -23.96
C LEU A 91 -7.01 6.29 -25.30
N ASN A 92 -7.45 5.05 -25.49
CA ASN A 92 -7.17 4.29 -26.71
C ASN A 92 -8.14 4.63 -27.87
N ALA A 93 -9.40 5.00 -27.57
CA ALA A 93 -10.31 5.49 -28.61
C ALA A 93 -9.83 6.81 -29.25
N GLN A 94 -9.16 7.68 -28.49
CA GLN A 94 -8.56 8.90 -29.03
C GLN A 94 -7.32 8.66 -29.90
N ALA A 95 -6.60 7.56 -29.65
CA ALA A 95 -5.39 7.20 -30.41
C ALA A 95 -5.73 6.58 -31.78
N ASP A 96 -6.90 5.95 -31.94
CA ASP A 96 -7.37 5.37 -33.19
C ASP A 96 -7.81 6.42 -34.23
N ASP A 97 -8.06 7.68 -33.80
CA ASP A 97 -8.40 8.80 -34.68
C ASP A 97 -7.17 9.44 -35.37
N GLU A 98 -5.93 9.07 -34.99
CA GLU A 98 -4.69 9.55 -35.62
C GLU A 98 -4.26 8.56 -36.72
N GLU A 99 -4.53 8.89 -38.00
CA GLU A 99 -4.41 8.03 -39.22
C GLU A 99 -3.03 7.42 -39.53
N ASP A 100 -1.92 7.76 -38.84
CA ASP A 100 -0.55 7.40 -39.22
C ASP A 100 0.28 6.61 -38.23
N ALA A 101 -0.26 6.22 -37.03
CA ALA A 101 0.50 5.45 -36.06
C ALA A 101 0.02 3.99 -35.97
N PRO A 102 0.91 2.98 -35.94
CA PRO A 102 0.49 1.63 -35.64
C PRO A 102 -0.14 1.67 -34.24
N ALA A 103 -1.40 1.27 -34.15
CA ALA A 103 -2.22 1.29 -32.89
C ALA A 103 -1.52 0.50 -31.77
N ARG A 104 -0.63 1.16 -31.05
CA ARG A 104 -0.04 0.62 -29.82
C ARG A 104 -0.91 1.01 -28.68
N GLU A 105 -1.53 0.02 -28.06
CA GLU A 105 -2.36 0.20 -26.88
C GLU A 105 -1.62 1.04 -25.82
N GLN A 106 -2.16 2.23 -25.51
CA GLN A 106 -1.57 3.16 -24.57
C GLN A 106 -2.06 2.84 -23.16
N LYS A 107 -1.12 2.62 -22.25
CA LYS A 107 -1.45 2.42 -20.83
C LYS A 107 -1.51 3.76 -20.08
N ILE A 108 -2.37 3.80 -19.09
CA ILE A 108 -2.45 4.89 -18.11
C ILE A 108 -1.11 4.96 -17.38
N ASP A 109 -0.60 6.16 -17.15
CA ASP A 109 0.74 6.33 -16.57
C ASP A 109 0.81 5.75 -15.15
N GLU A 110 -0.17 6.06 -14.30
CA GLU A 110 -0.09 5.77 -12.88
C GLU A 110 -1.46 5.37 -12.30
N VAL A 111 -1.44 4.34 -11.43
CA VAL A 111 -2.58 3.91 -10.61
C VAL A 111 -2.14 3.80 -9.17
N ILE A 112 -2.97 4.21 -8.22
CA ILE A 112 -2.65 4.21 -6.79
C ILE A 112 -3.60 3.30 -6.02
N ILE A 113 -3.06 2.26 -5.39
CA ILE A 113 -3.78 1.43 -4.43
C ILE A 113 -3.86 2.19 -3.11
N CYS A 114 -5.08 2.53 -2.70
CA CYS A 114 -5.40 3.27 -1.48
C CYS A 114 -5.90 2.31 -0.39
N SER A 115 -5.73 2.69 0.88
CA SER A 115 -6.20 1.90 2.03
C SER A 115 -7.74 1.81 2.12
N GLY A 116 -8.45 2.79 1.57
CA GLY A 116 -9.90 2.81 1.58
C GLY A 116 -10.52 3.95 0.78
N GLU A 117 -11.84 4.06 0.84
CA GLU A 117 -12.60 5.00 0.01
C GLU A 117 -12.29 6.46 0.26
N ARG A 118 -12.02 6.84 1.51
CA ARG A 118 -11.68 8.23 1.83
C ARG A 118 -10.34 8.64 1.22
N ASP A 119 -9.39 7.73 1.25
CA ASP A 119 -8.09 7.94 0.61
C ASP A 119 -8.21 7.92 -0.90
N ALA A 120 -9.09 7.07 -1.46
CA ALA A 120 -9.39 7.06 -2.87
C ALA A 120 -9.99 8.40 -3.35
N LEU A 121 -10.90 8.99 -2.58
CA LEU A 121 -11.44 10.33 -2.88
C LEU A 121 -10.35 11.41 -2.81
N CYS A 122 -9.46 11.34 -1.82
CA CYS A 122 -8.31 12.23 -1.73
C CYS A 122 -7.37 12.07 -2.93
N CYS A 123 -7.03 10.85 -3.29
CA CYS A 123 -6.23 10.49 -4.46
C CYS A 123 -6.88 11.06 -5.74
N ARG A 124 -8.19 10.84 -5.94
CA ARG A 124 -8.93 11.38 -7.08
C ARG A 124 -8.92 12.91 -7.12
N SER A 125 -9.03 13.56 -5.96
CA SER A 125 -9.00 15.04 -5.89
C SER A 125 -7.63 15.64 -6.24
N MET A 126 -6.59 14.83 -6.25
CA MET A 126 -5.24 15.19 -6.69
C MET A 126 -4.98 14.82 -8.17
N GLY A 127 -5.98 14.29 -8.88
CA GLY A 127 -5.90 13.98 -10.31
C GLY A 127 -5.42 12.58 -10.65
N TYR A 128 -5.25 11.71 -9.64
CA TYR A 128 -4.79 10.33 -9.85
C TYR A 128 -5.96 9.34 -9.92
N GLN A 129 -5.72 8.17 -10.52
CA GLN A 129 -6.69 7.08 -10.56
C GLN A 129 -6.49 6.16 -9.34
N PRO A 130 -7.45 6.14 -8.39
CA PRO A 130 -7.38 5.26 -7.23
C PRO A 130 -7.95 3.88 -7.53
N ILE A 131 -7.40 2.89 -6.84
CA ILE A 131 -7.91 1.54 -6.68
C ILE A 131 -7.96 1.25 -5.18
N TRP A 132 -8.98 0.53 -4.70
CA TRP A 132 -8.98 0.02 -3.33
C TRP A 132 -9.75 -1.28 -3.22
N PHE A 133 -9.40 -2.09 -2.24
CA PHE A 133 -10.01 -3.40 -2.01
C PHE A 133 -11.12 -3.32 -0.96
N ASN A 134 -11.96 -4.35 -0.92
CA ASN A 134 -13.15 -4.36 -0.06
C ASN A 134 -12.85 -4.34 1.45
N SER A 135 -11.67 -4.79 1.86
CA SER A 135 -11.29 -4.95 3.26
C SER A 135 -9.79 -4.78 3.43
N GLU A 136 -9.38 -4.20 4.54
CA GLU A 136 -7.98 -4.15 4.95
C GLU A 136 -7.36 -5.56 5.13
N THR A 137 -8.20 -6.59 5.32
CA THR A 137 -7.77 -7.98 5.44
C THR A 137 -7.65 -8.70 4.09
N TYR A 138 -8.07 -8.06 2.99
CA TYR A 138 -7.95 -8.65 1.67
C TYR A 138 -6.48 -8.86 1.31
N GLN A 139 -6.16 -10.08 0.88
CA GLN A 139 -4.83 -10.38 0.36
C GLN A 139 -4.83 -10.15 -1.14
N VAL A 140 -4.18 -9.07 -1.56
CA VAL A 140 -3.98 -8.76 -2.98
C VAL A 140 -3.23 -9.91 -3.64
N THR A 141 -3.82 -10.47 -4.69
CA THR A 141 -3.25 -11.62 -5.42
C THR A 141 -2.34 -11.18 -6.55
N GLU A 142 -1.62 -12.12 -7.14
CA GLU A 142 -0.80 -11.87 -8.33
C GLU A 142 -1.70 -11.54 -9.54
N GLU A 143 -2.85 -12.19 -9.64
CA GLU A 143 -3.85 -11.93 -10.67
C GLU A 143 -4.39 -10.50 -10.59
N ASP A 144 -4.68 -10.00 -9.39
CA ASP A 144 -5.13 -8.61 -9.18
C ASP A 144 -4.08 -7.62 -9.70
N ILE A 145 -2.82 -7.80 -9.33
CA ILE A 145 -1.73 -6.91 -9.74
C ILE A 145 -1.47 -7.02 -11.26
N ASN A 146 -1.48 -8.23 -11.81
CA ASN A 146 -1.34 -8.43 -13.25
C ASN A 146 -2.49 -7.79 -14.02
N LEU A 147 -3.71 -7.85 -13.49
CA LEU A 147 -4.87 -7.16 -14.07
C LEU A 147 -4.65 -5.64 -14.09
N LEU A 148 -4.16 -5.05 -13.01
CA LEU A 148 -3.87 -3.61 -12.97
C LEU A 148 -2.74 -3.22 -13.94
N PHE A 149 -1.70 -4.04 -14.08
CA PHE A 149 -0.61 -3.82 -15.05
C PHE A 149 -1.04 -3.95 -16.51
N ARG A 150 -2.20 -4.52 -16.82
CA ARG A 150 -2.77 -4.44 -18.17
C ARG A 150 -3.14 -3.01 -18.54
N TYR A 151 -3.66 -2.25 -17.58
CA TYR A 151 -4.17 -0.90 -17.80
C TYR A 151 -3.19 0.21 -17.45
N ALA A 152 -2.23 -0.04 -16.54
CA ALA A 152 -1.31 0.97 -16.04
C ALA A 152 0.16 0.61 -16.26
N LYS A 153 1.01 1.64 -16.44
CA LYS A 153 2.47 1.49 -16.53
C LYS A 153 3.10 1.30 -15.17
N VAL A 154 2.62 2.07 -14.18
CA VAL A 154 3.14 2.08 -12.81
C VAL A 154 1.99 1.91 -11.83
N ILE A 155 2.19 1.04 -10.84
CA ILE A 155 1.27 0.85 -9.73
C ILE A 155 1.96 1.33 -8.46
N TYR A 156 1.31 2.24 -7.75
CA TYR A 156 1.70 2.67 -6.42
C TYR A 156 0.78 2.03 -5.38
N ASN A 157 1.31 1.77 -4.20
CA ASN A 157 0.55 1.42 -3.00
C ASN A 157 0.83 2.45 -1.91
N ILE A 158 -0.22 2.99 -1.29
CA ILE A 158 -0.11 3.95 -0.20
C ILE A 158 -0.79 3.38 1.05
N PRO A 159 -0.06 2.63 1.88
CA PRO A 159 -0.60 2.06 3.11
C PRO A 159 -0.69 3.10 4.23
N ASP A 160 -1.55 2.85 5.20
CA ASP A 160 -1.53 3.56 6.48
C ASP A 160 -0.18 3.39 7.19
N ILE A 161 0.20 4.34 8.04
CA ILE A 161 1.45 4.26 8.81
C ILE A 161 1.25 3.72 10.24
N ASP A 162 0.08 3.20 10.57
CA ASP A 162 -0.08 2.43 11.80
C ASP A 162 0.54 1.02 11.66
N SER A 163 0.66 0.30 12.76
CA SER A 163 1.32 -1.01 12.78
C SER A 163 0.71 -2.01 11.80
N THR A 164 -0.62 -1.98 11.62
CA THR A 164 -1.33 -2.84 10.67
C THR A 164 -1.03 -2.44 9.23
N GLY A 165 -1.12 -1.16 8.90
CA GLY A 165 -0.85 -0.63 7.58
C GLY A 165 0.61 -0.84 7.16
N VAL A 166 1.57 -0.60 8.07
CA VAL A 166 3.00 -0.87 7.81
C VAL A 166 3.24 -2.36 7.53
N LYS A 167 2.64 -3.25 8.33
CA LYS A 167 2.75 -4.69 8.12
C LYS A 167 2.18 -5.09 6.75
N LYS A 168 0.96 -4.66 6.42
CA LYS A 168 0.28 -4.97 5.16
C LYS A 168 0.99 -4.37 3.94
N GLY A 169 1.44 -3.11 4.05
CA GLY A 169 2.22 -2.46 3.00
C GLY A 169 3.54 -3.18 2.73
N THR A 170 4.24 -3.64 3.78
CA THR A 170 5.46 -4.44 3.66
C THR A 170 5.19 -5.80 3.00
N GLU A 171 4.13 -6.50 3.43
CA GLU A 171 3.73 -7.80 2.83
C GLU A 171 3.40 -7.65 1.34
N LEU A 172 2.66 -6.58 0.96
CA LEU A 172 2.33 -6.30 -0.44
C LEU A 172 3.59 -5.99 -1.25
N ALA A 173 4.47 -5.12 -0.76
CA ALA A 173 5.71 -4.74 -1.43
C ALA A 173 6.64 -5.95 -1.67
N LEU A 174 6.77 -6.84 -0.69
CA LEU A 174 7.62 -8.04 -0.80
C LEU A 174 7.00 -9.12 -1.69
N ARG A 175 5.67 -9.20 -1.78
CA ARG A 175 4.97 -10.14 -2.65
C ARG A 175 4.98 -9.67 -4.09
N HIS A 176 4.71 -8.40 -4.33
CA HIS A 176 4.58 -7.76 -5.65
C HIS A 176 5.71 -6.74 -5.84
N ILE A 177 6.90 -7.24 -6.11
CA ILE A 177 8.14 -6.45 -6.07
C ILE A 177 8.22 -5.31 -7.07
N ASP A 178 7.38 -5.30 -8.10
CA ASP A 178 7.29 -4.23 -9.11
C ASP A 178 6.33 -3.09 -8.70
N VAL A 179 5.55 -3.27 -7.61
CA VAL A 179 4.68 -2.22 -7.05
C VAL A 179 5.51 -1.26 -6.22
N TYR A 180 5.35 0.04 -6.48
CA TYR A 180 6.00 1.11 -5.75
C TYR A 180 5.23 1.41 -4.47
N THR A 181 5.90 1.49 -3.33
CA THR A 181 5.25 1.84 -2.07
C THR A 181 5.55 3.28 -1.70
N ILE A 182 4.48 4.04 -1.43
CA ILE A 182 4.54 5.41 -0.93
C ILE A 182 4.39 5.34 0.59
N TRP A 183 5.47 5.54 1.32
CA TRP A 183 5.40 5.64 2.77
C TRP A 183 5.14 7.09 3.16
N LEU A 184 4.01 7.35 3.81
CA LEU A 184 3.75 8.64 4.41
C LEU A 184 4.78 8.91 5.51
N PRO A 185 5.18 10.19 5.71
CA PRO A 185 6.19 10.53 6.70
C PRO A 185 5.77 10.15 8.12
N GLU A 186 6.68 9.53 8.88
CA GLU A 186 6.43 9.08 10.26
C GLU A 186 5.98 10.23 11.19
N TRP A 187 6.45 11.47 10.92
CA TRP A 187 6.04 12.64 11.69
C TRP A 187 4.52 12.90 11.66
N LEU A 188 3.79 12.39 10.66
CA LEU A 188 2.35 12.54 10.56
C LEU A 188 1.66 11.98 11.83
N SER A 189 2.16 10.88 12.39
CA SER A 189 1.62 10.23 13.58
C SER A 189 1.81 11.05 14.87
N THR A 190 2.68 12.05 14.88
CA THR A 190 2.86 12.96 16.02
C THR A 190 1.70 13.96 16.16
N PHE A 191 0.95 14.18 15.08
CA PHE A 191 -0.24 15.03 15.08
C PHE A 191 -1.51 14.22 15.35
N ARG A 192 -2.50 14.87 15.92
CA ARG A 192 -3.79 14.25 16.28
C ARG A 192 -4.89 14.76 15.34
N ASP A 193 -5.84 13.87 15.03
CA ASP A 193 -7.08 14.25 14.37
C ASP A 193 -8.05 14.92 15.37
N ASN A 194 -9.22 15.39 14.89
CA ASN A 194 -10.25 16.01 15.73
C ASN A 194 -10.83 15.09 16.81
N ARG A 195 -10.53 13.80 16.78
CA ARG A 195 -10.94 12.79 17.76
C ARG A 195 -9.81 12.43 18.73
N GLY A 196 -8.67 13.13 18.65
CA GLY A 196 -7.48 12.89 19.45
C GLY A 196 -6.65 11.66 19.04
N LYS A 197 -6.95 11.03 17.88
CA LYS A 197 -6.20 9.87 17.39
C LYS A 197 -4.98 10.30 16.56
N PRO A 198 -3.87 9.52 16.60
CA PRO A 198 -2.74 9.77 15.71
C PRO A 198 -3.20 9.78 14.24
N ARG A 199 -2.68 10.73 13.48
CA ARG A 199 -2.88 10.77 12.03
C ARG A 199 -2.06 9.68 11.35
N LYS A 200 -2.61 9.04 10.30
CA LYS A 200 -2.01 7.82 9.76
C LYS A 200 -2.23 7.56 8.28
N ASP A 201 -3.21 8.18 7.65
CA ASP A 201 -3.68 7.86 6.30
C ASP A 201 -3.45 9.02 5.31
N LEU A 202 -3.70 8.78 4.02
CA LEU A 202 -3.54 9.78 2.96
C LEU A 202 -4.44 10.99 3.18
N ARG A 203 -5.65 10.77 3.68
CA ARG A 203 -6.57 11.87 3.99
C ARG A 203 -5.98 12.76 5.08
N ASP A 204 -5.44 12.17 6.15
CA ASP A 204 -4.80 12.90 7.23
C ASP A 204 -3.61 13.73 6.72
N TRP A 205 -2.82 13.15 5.82
CA TRP A 205 -1.70 13.84 5.20
C TRP A 205 -2.18 15.01 4.32
N GLN A 206 -3.23 14.81 3.50
CA GLN A 206 -3.79 15.84 2.63
C GLN A 206 -4.42 17.00 3.44
N GLU A 207 -4.98 16.74 4.61
CA GLU A 207 -5.48 17.79 5.50
C GLU A 207 -4.36 18.72 5.97
N MET A 208 -3.15 18.22 6.14
CA MET A 208 -1.97 18.98 6.59
C MET A 208 -1.16 19.56 5.44
N ARG A 209 -1.08 18.84 4.31
CA ARG A 209 -0.32 19.22 3.11
C ARG A 209 -1.28 19.35 1.94
N ARG A 210 -1.57 20.60 1.56
CA ARG A 210 -2.60 20.88 0.54
C ARG A 210 -2.04 21.12 -0.86
N ASP A 211 -0.72 21.26 -0.98
CA ASP A 211 -0.07 21.42 -2.28
C ASP A 211 0.08 20.05 -2.95
N ILE A 212 -0.40 19.97 -4.18
CA ILE A 212 -0.23 18.77 -5.01
C ILE A 212 1.24 18.45 -5.29
N ASN A 213 2.13 19.43 -5.28
CA ASN A 213 3.55 19.22 -5.49
C ASN A 213 4.16 18.41 -4.33
N ASP A 214 3.70 18.62 -3.09
CA ASP A 214 4.11 17.78 -1.96
C ASP A 214 3.79 16.30 -2.21
N PHE A 215 2.64 16.00 -2.83
CA PHE A 215 2.27 14.62 -3.17
C PHE A 215 3.10 14.07 -4.34
N ARG A 216 3.37 14.88 -5.36
CA ARG A 216 4.26 14.49 -6.45
C ARG A 216 5.67 14.17 -5.96
N ASP A 217 6.15 14.87 -4.96
CA ASP A 217 7.45 14.58 -4.36
C ASP A 217 7.44 13.26 -3.57
N LEU A 218 6.34 12.92 -2.89
CA LEU A 218 6.17 11.58 -2.31
C LEU A 218 6.19 10.48 -3.37
N LEU A 219 5.51 10.68 -4.51
CA LEU A 219 5.55 9.72 -5.64
C LEU A 219 6.97 9.48 -6.14
N LYS A 220 7.77 10.55 -6.28
CA LYS A 220 9.18 10.45 -6.70
C LYS A 220 10.06 9.70 -5.69
N MET A 221 9.69 9.72 -4.41
CA MET A 221 10.39 9.01 -3.34
C MET A 221 9.96 7.54 -3.21
N ALA A 222 8.84 7.15 -3.83
CA ALA A 222 8.34 5.79 -3.77
C ALA A 222 9.33 4.80 -4.42
N LEU A 223 9.49 3.66 -3.80
CA LEU A 223 10.41 2.62 -4.25
C LEU A 223 9.70 1.26 -4.39
N PRO A 224 10.03 0.49 -5.45
CA PRO A 224 9.64 -0.91 -5.55
C PRO A 224 10.64 -1.78 -4.79
N ALA A 225 10.20 -2.94 -4.31
CA ALA A 225 11.10 -3.91 -3.70
C ALA A 225 12.03 -4.60 -4.70
N LYS A 226 11.74 -4.55 -5.99
CA LYS A 226 12.63 -4.98 -7.08
C LYS A 226 13.88 -4.11 -7.11
N PHE A 227 14.98 -4.66 -6.68
CA PHE A 227 16.22 -3.91 -6.48
C PHE A 227 17.16 -3.88 -7.71
N TRP A 228 16.79 -4.50 -8.80
CA TRP A 228 17.51 -4.41 -10.08
C TRP A 228 16.68 -3.65 -11.12
N THR A 229 17.37 -3.08 -12.08
CA THR A 229 16.78 -2.40 -13.24
C THR A 229 17.28 -3.06 -14.51
N GLU A 230 16.41 -3.15 -15.51
CA GLU A 230 16.72 -3.62 -16.84
C GLU A 230 16.60 -2.44 -17.80
N THR A 231 17.69 -2.11 -18.46
CA THR A 231 17.75 -1.06 -19.49
C THR A 231 18.14 -1.67 -20.82
N VAL A 232 17.61 -1.12 -21.90
CA VAL A 232 18.05 -1.49 -23.26
C VAL A 232 18.92 -0.36 -23.75
N ASN A 233 20.16 -0.68 -24.10
CA ASN A 233 21.04 0.29 -24.73
C ASN A 233 20.50 0.61 -26.11
N GLU A 234 20.06 1.85 -26.32
CA GLU A 234 19.42 2.31 -27.57
C GLU A 234 20.30 2.12 -28.81
N LYS A 235 21.64 2.21 -28.66
CA LYS A 235 22.58 2.08 -29.75
C LYS A 235 22.88 0.62 -30.14
N SER A 236 22.94 -0.29 -29.19
CA SER A 236 23.35 -1.69 -29.41
C SER A 236 22.19 -2.68 -29.31
N GLY A 237 21.01 -2.26 -28.83
CA GLY A 237 19.88 -3.15 -28.53
C GLY A 237 20.15 -4.13 -27.37
N LYS A 238 21.32 -4.05 -26.72
CA LYS A 238 21.72 -4.96 -25.66
C LYS A 238 21.00 -4.62 -24.36
N LYS A 239 20.39 -5.63 -23.75
CA LYS A 239 19.82 -5.51 -22.41
C LYS A 239 20.95 -5.48 -21.36
N GLU A 240 20.92 -4.48 -20.52
CA GLU A 240 21.82 -4.33 -19.38
C GLU A 240 20.99 -4.42 -18.08
N ILE A 241 21.47 -5.24 -17.15
CA ILE A 241 20.84 -5.40 -15.84
C ILE A 241 21.80 -4.84 -14.78
N THR A 242 21.29 -3.97 -13.92
CA THR A 242 22.08 -3.35 -12.85
C THR A 242 21.36 -3.41 -11.51
N ILE A 243 22.12 -3.53 -10.40
CA ILE A 243 21.56 -3.44 -9.05
C ILE A 243 21.54 -1.98 -8.61
N SER A 244 20.34 -1.46 -8.32
CA SER A 244 20.17 -0.17 -7.67
C SER A 244 20.49 -0.28 -6.18
N ALA A 245 21.45 0.48 -5.67
CA ALA A 245 21.81 0.46 -4.25
C ALA A 245 20.64 0.92 -3.36
N VAL A 246 19.96 2.01 -3.72
CA VAL A 246 18.82 2.55 -2.96
C VAL A 246 17.70 1.52 -2.85
N ARG A 247 17.33 0.87 -3.97
CA ARG A 247 16.29 -0.15 -3.96
C ARG A 247 16.72 -1.42 -3.21
N LEU A 248 18.01 -1.79 -3.30
CA LEU A 248 18.53 -2.94 -2.54
C LEU A 248 18.43 -2.69 -1.04
N TYR A 249 18.85 -1.53 -0.54
CA TYR A 249 18.73 -1.22 0.88
C TYR A 249 17.28 -1.09 1.32
N TYR A 250 16.39 -0.56 0.47
CA TYR A 250 14.95 -0.57 0.71
C TYR A 250 14.41 -1.99 0.82
N PHE A 251 14.75 -2.89 -0.12
CA PHE A 251 14.38 -4.32 -0.06
C PHE A 251 14.88 -4.99 1.22
N LEU A 252 16.13 -4.73 1.60
CA LEU A 252 16.69 -5.25 2.84
C LEU A 252 15.97 -4.72 4.07
N GLN A 253 15.63 -3.44 4.08
CA GLN A 253 14.84 -2.82 5.15
C GLN A 253 13.43 -3.43 5.28
N LEU A 254 12.76 -3.73 4.18
CA LEU A 254 11.47 -4.43 4.19
C LEU A 254 11.59 -5.84 4.80
N ASN A 255 12.75 -6.49 4.64
CA ASN A 255 13.06 -7.80 5.24
C ASN A 255 13.67 -7.70 6.65
N GLY A 256 13.57 -6.53 7.27
CA GLY A 256 13.96 -6.32 8.66
C GLY A 256 15.46 -6.09 8.91
N PHE A 257 16.29 -5.99 7.85
CA PHE A 257 17.71 -5.69 8.02
C PHE A 257 17.93 -4.23 8.44
N ARG A 258 18.75 -4.03 9.48
CA ARG A 258 19.04 -2.73 10.11
C ARG A 258 20.48 -2.68 10.61
N THR A 259 20.96 -1.50 10.89
CA THR A 259 22.11 -1.26 11.76
C THR A 259 21.63 -0.89 13.16
N LEU A 260 22.31 -1.39 14.17
CA LEU A 260 22.01 -1.07 15.56
C LEU A 260 22.85 0.11 16.00
N ARG A 261 22.22 1.13 16.56
CA ARG A 261 22.91 2.22 17.22
C ARG A 261 23.46 1.71 18.56
N ASP A 262 24.78 1.59 18.62
CA ASP A 262 25.50 1.24 19.84
C ASP A 262 26.62 2.23 20.06
N ILE A 263 26.39 3.20 20.93
CA ILE A 263 27.32 4.29 21.22
C ILE A 263 28.66 3.78 21.78
N ASN A 264 28.66 2.59 22.38
CA ASN A 264 29.82 1.98 23.02
C ASN A 264 30.51 0.94 22.13
N ALA A 265 29.98 0.64 20.96
CA ALA A 265 30.58 -0.36 20.07
C ALA A 265 31.61 0.27 19.14
N ALA A 266 32.80 -0.34 19.08
CA ALA A 266 33.84 0.07 18.14
C ALA A 266 33.46 -0.21 16.66
N ASN A 267 32.51 -1.12 16.40
CA ASN A 267 32.08 -1.53 15.07
C ASN A 267 30.56 -1.50 14.96
N THR A 268 30.06 -1.14 13.78
CA THR A 268 28.63 -1.22 13.43
C THR A 268 28.09 -2.65 13.63
N ARG A 269 26.98 -2.79 14.35
CA ARG A 269 26.29 -4.05 14.51
C ARG A 269 25.14 -4.16 13.52
N TYR A 270 25.12 -5.24 12.79
CA TYR A 270 24.02 -5.56 11.87
C TYR A 270 23.03 -6.48 12.57
N ILE A 271 21.74 -6.17 12.39
CA ILE A 271 20.65 -6.95 12.96
C ILE A 271 19.59 -7.23 11.89
N GLN A 272 18.85 -8.31 12.12
CA GLN A 272 17.59 -8.56 11.41
C GLN A 272 16.47 -8.62 12.45
N VAL A 273 15.40 -7.86 12.20
CA VAL A 273 14.20 -7.84 13.03
C VAL A 273 13.08 -8.56 12.28
N THR A 274 12.62 -9.68 12.84
CA THR A 274 11.53 -10.46 12.24
C THR A 274 10.52 -10.80 13.34
N ASN A 275 9.27 -10.42 13.18
CA ASN A 275 8.20 -10.65 14.15
C ASN A 275 8.59 -10.22 15.58
N ASN A 276 9.16 -9.03 15.72
CA ASN A 276 9.70 -8.47 16.97
C ASN A 276 10.86 -9.23 17.60
N VAL A 277 11.42 -10.23 16.92
CA VAL A 277 12.64 -10.91 17.34
C VAL A 277 13.85 -10.28 16.66
N VAL A 278 14.81 -9.85 17.46
CA VAL A 278 16.06 -9.24 16.99
C VAL A 278 17.17 -10.30 16.96
N LYS A 279 17.76 -10.48 15.79
CA LYS A 279 18.90 -11.39 15.59
C LYS A 279 20.11 -10.59 15.13
N GLN A 280 21.22 -10.71 15.83
CA GLN A 280 22.50 -10.19 15.32
C GLN A 280 22.98 -11.04 14.15
N ILE A 281 23.46 -10.39 13.10
CA ILE A 281 23.91 -10.99 11.85
C ILE A 281 25.26 -10.44 11.41
N LYS A 282 25.87 -11.04 10.39
CA LYS A 282 27.08 -10.58 9.72
C LYS A 282 26.77 -10.21 8.27
N ALA A 283 27.60 -9.39 7.64
CA ALA A 283 27.44 -9.00 6.23
C ALA A 283 27.26 -10.19 5.27
N LYS A 284 27.98 -11.29 5.51
CA LYS A 284 27.84 -12.54 4.73
C LYS A 284 26.45 -13.16 4.81
N ASP A 285 25.73 -12.97 5.92
CA ASP A 285 24.38 -13.52 6.12
C ASP A 285 23.36 -12.75 5.27
N VAL A 286 23.58 -11.44 5.08
CA VAL A 286 22.75 -10.61 4.20
C VAL A 286 22.87 -11.07 2.74
N ARG A 287 24.11 -11.25 2.25
CA ARG A 287 24.34 -11.76 0.87
C ARG A 287 23.72 -13.15 0.69
N ARG A 288 23.91 -14.04 1.66
CA ARG A 288 23.30 -15.38 1.62
C ARG A 288 21.77 -15.30 1.53
N PHE A 289 21.15 -14.48 2.36
CA PHE A 289 19.71 -14.27 2.34
C PHE A 289 19.21 -13.81 0.96
N VAL A 290 19.84 -12.79 0.35
CA VAL A 290 19.43 -12.29 -0.97
C VAL A 290 19.63 -13.33 -2.06
N ARG A 291 20.70 -14.12 -1.99
CA ARG A 291 20.94 -15.23 -2.94
C ARG A 291 19.83 -16.28 -2.81
N GLU A 292 19.55 -16.79 -1.60
CA GLU A 292 18.51 -17.78 -1.33
C GLU A 292 17.14 -17.26 -1.79
N TRP A 293 16.79 -16.03 -1.45
CA TRP A 293 15.57 -15.38 -1.90
C TRP A 293 15.47 -15.32 -3.45
N SER A 294 16.59 -15.06 -4.15
CA SER A 294 16.62 -15.03 -5.60
C SER A 294 16.47 -16.42 -6.24
N GLU A 295 16.93 -17.46 -5.58
CA GLU A 295 16.77 -18.87 -5.98
C GLU A 295 15.31 -19.31 -5.79
N GLU A 296 14.71 -19.04 -4.62
CA GLU A 296 13.31 -19.34 -4.32
C GLU A 296 12.33 -18.68 -5.30
N ARG A 297 12.66 -17.48 -5.78
CA ARG A 297 11.86 -16.76 -6.79
C ARG A 297 12.23 -17.09 -8.23
N CYS A 298 13.10 -18.05 -8.45
CA CYS A 298 13.52 -18.48 -9.78
C CYS A 298 13.99 -17.32 -10.68
N LEU A 299 14.69 -16.33 -10.10
CA LEU A 299 15.23 -15.23 -10.88
C LEU A 299 16.23 -15.72 -11.92
N ASN A 300 16.28 -15.02 -13.06
CA ASN A 300 17.19 -15.41 -14.13
C ASN A 300 18.66 -15.38 -13.72
N GLU A 301 19.51 -16.14 -14.41
CA GLU A 301 20.92 -16.28 -14.11
C GLU A 301 21.67 -14.94 -14.07
N ASN A 302 21.34 -14.01 -14.97
CA ASN A 302 22.03 -12.71 -15.03
C ASN A 302 21.83 -11.91 -13.73
N VAL A 303 20.62 -11.88 -13.18
CA VAL A 303 20.34 -11.23 -11.89
C VAL A 303 21.08 -11.94 -10.76
N ARG A 304 21.05 -13.28 -10.73
CA ARG A 304 21.76 -14.07 -9.70
C ARG A 304 23.27 -13.84 -9.75
N ASN A 305 23.87 -13.78 -10.93
CA ASN A 305 25.29 -13.48 -11.11
C ASN A 305 25.64 -12.07 -10.60
N LEU A 306 24.77 -11.08 -10.83
CA LEU A 306 24.96 -9.74 -10.26
C LEU A 306 24.93 -9.75 -8.73
N ILE A 307 24.05 -10.53 -8.10
CA ILE A 307 23.97 -10.65 -6.63
C ILE A 307 25.27 -11.23 -6.08
N VAL A 308 25.77 -12.33 -6.69
CA VAL A 308 27.00 -13.00 -6.25
C VAL A 308 28.21 -12.07 -6.34
N ASN A 309 28.32 -11.30 -7.43
CA ASN A 309 29.50 -10.47 -7.72
C ASN A 309 29.40 -9.04 -7.17
N SER A 310 28.27 -8.65 -6.59
CA SER A 310 28.08 -7.26 -6.15
C SER A 310 28.86 -6.91 -4.89
N MET A 311 29.55 -5.78 -4.91
CA MET A 311 30.19 -5.18 -3.75
C MET A 311 29.20 -4.47 -2.80
N LYS A 312 27.92 -4.34 -3.19
CA LYS A 312 26.87 -3.69 -2.38
C LYS A 312 26.51 -4.48 -1.10
N PHE A 313 27.04 -5.69 -0.93
CA PHE A 313 26.91 -6.52 0.26
C PHE A 313 28.18 -6.50 1.15
N SER A 314 29.15 -5.62 0.87
CA SER A 314 30.31 -5.40 1.77
C SER A 314 29.86 -4.76 3.09
N GLU A 315 30.61 -4.92 4.14
CA GLU A 315 30.33 -4.29 5.45
C GLU A 315 30.16 -2.78 5.29
N THR A 316 31.11 -2.10 4.63
CA THR A 316 31.02 -0.66 4.35
C THR A 316 29.75 -0.27 3.60
N SER A 317 29.31 -1.08 2.65
CA SER A 317 28.07 -0.79 1.89
C SER A 317 26.82 -0.98 2.74
N LEU A 318 26.82 -1.95 3.66
CA LEU A 318 25.67 -2.23 4.53
C LEU A 318 25.52 -1.23 5.67
N GLU A 319 26.51 -0.37 5.93
CA GLU A 319 26.37 0.79 6.83
C GLU A 319 25.29 1.78 6.36
N ASN A 320 24.88 1.73 5.08
CA ASN A 320 23.75 2.51 4.56
C ASN A 320 22.36 1.94 4.93
N LEU A 321 22.28 0.82 5.64
CA LEU A 321 21.01 0.35 6.20
C LEU A 321 20.49 1.34 7.25
N LYS A 322 19.16 1.45 7.36
CA LYS A 322 18.53 2.32 8.37
C LYS A 322 19.01 1.93 9.76
N GLU A 323 19.57 2.90 10.49
CA GLU A 323 19.93 2.73 11.89
C GLU A 323 18.68 2.70 12.77
N VAL A 324 18.69 1.82 13.76
CA VAL A 324 17.64 1.75 14.77
C VAL A 324 18.25 1.73 16.16
N GLU A 325 17.57 2.36 17.08
CA GLU A 325 17.80 2.25 18.50
C GLU A 325 16.75 1.29 19.07
N LEU A 326 17.20 0.27 19.78
CA LEU A 326 16.31 -0.69 20.42
C LEU A 326 16.06 -0.24 21.85
N ASP A 327 14.81 0.05 22.15
CA ASP A 327 14.38 0.36 23.50
C ASP A 327 13.89 -0.91 24.20
N PHE A 328 14.65 -1.34 25.18
CA PHE A 328 14.32 -2.45 26.07
C PHE A 328 13.84 -1.97 27.46
N SER A 329 13.61 -0.67 27.61
CA SER A 329 13.33 -0.03 28.90
C SER A 329 11.84 -0.07 29.31
N ASN A 330 10.99 -0.76 28.56
CA ASN A 330 9.56 -0.91 28.90
C ASN A 330 9.30 -1.83 30.12
N PHE A 331 10.26 -1.88 31.06
CA PHE A 331 10.09 -2.60 32.33
C PHE A 331 9.60 -1.66 33.41
N THR A 332 8.54 -2.06 34.11
CA THR A 332 8.17 -1.43 35.35
C THR A 332 8.91 -2.10 36.52
N HIS A 333 9.00 -1.43 37.66
CA HIS A 333 9.64 -1.99 38.86
C HIS A 333 9.07 -3.35 39.31
N ASN A 334 7.89 -3.69 38.86
CA ASN A 334 7.16 -4.89 39.24
C ASN A 334 6.98 -5.88 38.09
N THR A 335 7.73 -5.71 36.97
CA THR A 335 7.57 -6.57 35.81
C THR A 335 8.93 -7.08 35.36
N GLN A 336 9.05 -8.38 35.21
CA GLN A 336 10.20 -9.05 34.59
C GLN A 336 9.75 -9.70 33.28
N LEU A 337 10.40 -9.36 32.18
CA LEU A 337 10.15 -10.01 30.89
C LEU A 337 11.23 -11.07 30.59
N PHE A 338 10.78 -12.24 30.19
CA PHE A 338 11.62 -13.31 29.68
C PHE A 338 11.29 -13.50 28.21
N PHE A 339 12.31 -13.41 27.36
CA PHE A 339 12.17 -13.53 25.90
C PHE A 339 12.52 -14.93 25.46
N PHE A 340 11.56 -15.63 24.88
CA PHE A 340 11.75 -16.95 24.26
C PHE A 340 11.50 -16.84 22.77
N PRO A 341 12.03 -17.76 21.94
CA PRO A 341 11.85 -17.72 20.48
C PRO A 341 10.39 -17.70 20.03
N ASN A 342 9.50 -18.28 20.82
CA ASN A 342 8.08 -18.46 20.49
C ASN A 342 7.15 -17.60 21.30
N ASN A 343 7.59 -17.05 22.47
CA ASN A 343 6.75 -16.29 23.39
C ASN A 343 7.58 -15.32 24.23
N ASN A 344 6.94 -14.24 24.68
CA ASN A 344 7.45 -13.45 25.78
C ASN A 344 6.64 -13.79 27.04
N VAL A 345 7.31 -14.05 28.12
CA VAL A 345 6.69 -14.31 29.42
C VAL A 345 6.87 -13.08 30.28
N GLU A 346 5.78 -12.45 30.67
CA GLU A 346 5.74 -11.35 31.61
C GLU A 346 5.46 -11.91 33.01
N VAL A 347 6.37 -11.67 33.93
CA VAL A 347 6.23 -12.09 35.33
C VAL A 347 5.99 -10.84 36.17
N THR A 348 4.89 -10.81 36.86
CA THR A 348 4.54 -9.79 37.88
C THR A 348 4.46 -10.40 39.24
N PRO A 349 4.45 -9.62 40.33
CA PRO A 349 4.25 -10.15 41.68
C PRO A 349 2.94 -10.92 41.90
N LYS A 350 2.01 -10.83 40.96
CA LYS A 350 0.68 -11.44 41.04
C LYS A 350 0.42 -12.53 39.99
N GLU A 351 1.17 -12.51 38.87
CA GLU A 351 0.91 -13.37 37.72
C GLU A 351 2.23 -13.73 37.01
N ILE A 352 2.28 -14.97 36.48
CA ILE A 352 3.35 -15.43 35.58
C ILE A 352 2.81 -15.45 34.17
#